data_21aa944f17d91e5104b0425fbd34b1b8
#
_entry.id   21aa944f17d91e5104b0425fbd34b1b8
#
_cell.length_a   1.000
_cell.length_b   1.000
_cell.length_c   1.000
_cell.angle_alpha   90.00
_cell.angle_beta   90.00
_cell.angle_gamma   90.00
#
_symmetry.space_group_name_H-M   'P 1'
#
loop_
_entity.id
_entity.type
_entity.pdbx_description
1 polymer ?
#
loop_
_entity_poly.entity_id
_entity_poly.type
_entity_poly.pdbx_seq_one_letter_code
_entity_poly.pdbx_strand_id
1 'polypeptide(L)'
;AFAALGQLFRDYVSGEKSDNPWVKDPGDALESAATQNKWFTKDNLDFCINTWGDTLTAANVTTWLDAYPTPIKHQQRLGLVLAGNIPMVGLHDVLCGLASGYCMTIKRSSNDTVLLPFVVKFLIEKHPEWQEKVHFTDGRLEKFDRVIATGSNNTARYFEYYFKNAPNIIRKTRNGVAVLDGNETEEDLAALCTDIIQYFGLGCRSVSHLMVPEGYDFNALFLALYEHRDIIHHNAYANNYDYNKAVYLMQENDLLDNGFMMIKKDKGLYSPIACVHYSTYSTLSEANESIELQQDNIQCVVSNVINESLNFGQTQHPKLSDYADHIDTMDFLLKN
;
A
#
# COMPACT_ATOMS: atom_id res chain seq x y z
N ALA A 1 -19.88 11.48 3.79
CA ALA A 1 -19.32 10.44 4.67
C ALA A 1 -17.81 10.36 4.53
N PHE A 2 -17.24 10.22 3.31
CA PHE A 2 -15.79 10.04 3.10
C PHE A 2 -14.95 11.23 3.62
N ALA A 3 -15.32 12.46 3.28
CA ALA A 3 -14.67 13.65 3.82
C ALA A 3 -14.83 13.78 5.36
N ALA A 4 -15.92 13.27 5.93
CA ALA A 4 -16.09 13.23 7.37
C ALA A 4 -15.14 12.21 8.03
N LEU A 5 -14.82 11.08 7.35
CA LEU A 5 -13.79 10.15 7.79
C LEU A 5 -12.40 10.80 7.79
N GLY A 6 -12.07 11.52 6.71
CA GLY A 6 -10.81 12.27 6.65
C GLY A 6 -10.71 13.32 7.76
N GLN A 7 -11.83 14.02 8.06
CA GLN A 7 -11.84 14.97 9.16
C GLN A 7 -11.66 14.29 10.52
N LEU A 8 -12.29 13.13 10.76
CA LEU A 8 -12.07 12.34 11.97
C LEU A 8 -10.59 12.00 12.18
N PHE A 9 -9.91 11.59 11.12
CA PHE A 9 -8.50 11.25 11.17
C PHE A 9 -7.62 12.47 11.47
N ARG A 10 -7.89 13.62 10.84
CA ARG A 10 -7.17 14.88 11.14
C ARG A 10 -7.42 15.35 12.58
N ASP A 11 -8.66 15.27 13.07
CA ASP A 11 -9.00 15.64 14.44
C ASP A 11 -8.28 14.74 15.45
N TYR A 12 -8.19 13.44 15.19
CA TYR A 12 -7.43 12.50 16.01
C TYR A 12 -5.95 12.86 16.07
N VAL A 13 -5.34 13.12 14.91
CA VAL A 13 -3.91 13.45 14.81
C VAL A 13 -3.59 14.80 15.46
N SER A 14 -4.46 15.80 15.31
CA SER A 14 -4.26 17.11 15.95
C SER A 14 -4.21 17.04 17.47
N GLY A 15 -4.75 15.97 18.07
CA GLY A 15 -4.84 15.81 19.51
C GLY A 15 -5.72 16.84 20.21
N GLU A 16 -6.49 17.64 19.44
CA GLU A 16 -7.41 18.62 20.01
C GLU A 16 -8.53 17.92 20.78
N LYS A 17 -8.89 18.51 21.95
CA LYS A 17 -10.03 18.00 22.71
C LYS A 17 -11.30 18.18 21.89
N SER A 18 -11.89 17.08 21.48
CA SER A 18 -13.16 17.03 20.76
C SER A 18 -14.23 16.38 21.62
N ASP A 19 -15.42 16.96 21.64
CA ASP A 19 -16.60 16.36 22.24
C ASP A 19 -17.20 15.25 21.35
N ASN A 20 -16.65 15.05 20.15
CA ASN A 20 -17.06 13.97 19.26
C ASN A 20 -16.58 12.63 19.86
N PRO A 21 -17.49 11.72 20.24
CA PRO A 21 -17.13 10.43 20.82
C PRO A 21 -16.22 9.62 19.91
N TRP A 22 -16.38 9.76 18.60
CA TRP A 22 -15.56 9.09 17.61
C TRP A 22 -14.07 9.52 17.60
N VAL A 23 -13.71 10.67 18.17
CA VAL A 23 -12.29 11.10 18.23
C VAL A 23 -11.49 10.28 19.25
N LYS A 24 -12.14 9.66 20.24
CA LYS A 24 -11.48 8.73 21.17
C LYS A 24 -11.39 7.31 20.63
N ASP A 25 -12.38 6.87 19.87
CA ASP A 25 -12.49 5.52 19.34
C ASP A 25 -11.35 5.11 18.38
N PRO A 26 -10.76 6.01 17.51
CA PRO A 26 -9.59 5.62 16.72
C PRO A 26 -8.43 5.13 17.58
N GLY A 27 -8.15 5.77 18.70
CA GLY A 27 -7.08 5.38 19.61
C GLY A 27 -7.22 3.93 20.09
N ASP A 28 -8.41 3.56 20.55
CA ASP A 28 -8.70 2.19 21.01
C ASP A 28 -8.61 1.17 19.86
N ALA A 29 -9.08 1.54 18.66
CA ALA A 29 -8.98 0.69 17.47
C ALA A 29 -7.53 0.51 17.02
N LEU A 30 -6.72 1.58 17.03
CA LEU A 30 -5.31 1.52 16.67
C LEU A 30 -4.51 0.67 17.66
N GLU A 31 -4.73 0.83 18.97
CA GLU A 31 -4.09 0.04 20.02
C GLU A 31 -4.44 -1.45 19.90
N SER A 32 -5.72 -1.75 19.62
CA SER A 32 -6.17 -3.12 19.38
C SER A 32 -5.52 -3.71 18.12
N ALA A 33 -5.42 -2.94 17.04
CA ALA A 33 -4.78 -3.38 15.79
C ALA A 33 -3.28 -3.63 15.99
N ALA A 34 -2.57 -2.77 16.73
CA ALA A 34 -1.17 -2.93 17.08
C ALA A 34 -0.92 -4.21 17.91
N THR A 35 -1.84 -4.54 18.82
CA THR A 35 -1.77 -5.76 19.63
C THR A 35 -1.94 -7.01 18.78
N GLN A 36 -2.81 -6.97 17.76
CA GLN A 36 -3.08 -8.13 16.89
C GLN A 36 -2.03 -8.36 15.82
N ASN A 37 -1.44 -7.28 15.30
CA ASN A 37 -0.44 -7.36 14.23
C ASN A 37 0.83 -6.59 14.60
N LYS A 38 1.90 -7.31 14.86
CA LYS A 38 3.19 -6.73 15.23
C LYS A 38 3.79 -5.77 14.18
N TRP A 39 3.36 -5.84 12.92
CA TRP A 39 3.77 -4.92 11.87
C TRP A 39 3.01 -3.57 11.91
N PHE A 40 1.93 -3.51 12.66
CA PHE A 40 1.13 -2.31 12.86
C PHE A 40 1.66 -1.52 14.06
N THR A 41 2.91 -1.08 13.97
CA THR A 41 3.49 -0.20 15.00
C THR A 41 2.74 1.11 15.10
N LYS A 42 2.88 1.80 16.24
CA LYS A 42 2.27 3.12 16.42
C LYS A 42 2.63 4.06 15.27
N ASP A 43 3.90 4.13 14.90
CA ASP A 43 4.39 5.02 13.83
C ASP A 43 3.74 4.71 12.48
N ASN A 44 3.62 3.41 12.14
CA ASN A 44 2.94 2.99 10.91
C ASN A 44 1.44 3.28 10.92
N LEU A 45 0.80 3.14 12.08
CA LEU A 45 -0.62 3.45 12.24
C LEU A 45 -0.85 4.96 12.16
N ASP A 46 -0.05 5.76 12.85
CA ASP A 46 -0.13 7.22 12.81
C ASP A 46 0.12 7.74 11.38
N PHE A 47 1.13 7.19 10.70
CA PHE A 47 1.39 7.53 9.29
C PHE A 47 0.18 7.21 8.40
N CYS A 48 -0.43 6.03 8.57
CA CYS A 48 -1.61 5.63 7.82
C CYS A 48 -2.79 6.58 8.04
N ILE A 49 -3.10 6.91 9.30
CA ILE A 49 -4.18 7.83 9.66
C ILE A 49 -3.93 9.23 9.09
N ASN A 50 -2.70 9.75 9.19
CA ASN A 50 -2.32 11.03 8.58
C ASN A 50 -2.57 11.03 7.08
N THR A 51 -2.02 10.03 6.38
CA THR A 51 -2.14 9.92 4.92
C THR A 51 -3.61 9.86 4.48
N TRP A 52 -4.44 9.08 5.15
CA TRP A 52 -5.88 9.03 4.85
C TRP A 52 -6.60 10.33 5.22
N GLY A 53 -6.19 10.99 6.31
CA GLY A 53 -6.69 12.30 6.69
C GLY A 53 -6.47 13.34 5.60
N ASP A 54 -5.27 13.39 5.04
CA ASP A 54 -4.89 14.31 3.97
C ASP A 54 -5.54 13.95 2.62
N THR A 55 -5.65 12.65 2.34
CA THR A 55 -6.26 12.15 1.10
C THR A 55 -7.77 12.40 1.05
N LEU A 56 -8.49 12.21 2.16
CA LEU A 56 -9.95 12.32 2.23
C LEU A 56 -10.44 13.74 2.57
N THR A 57 -9.87 14.77 1.95
CA THR A 57 -10.44 16.12 2.01
C THR A 57 -11.72 16.22 1.18
N ALA A 58 -12.58 17.18 1.49
CA ALA A 58 -13.80 17.41 0.71
C ALA A 58 -13.47 17.70 -0.77
N ALA A 59 -12.41 18.48 -1.04
CA ALA A 59 -11.97 18.81 -2.38
C ALA A 59 -11.51 17.55 -3.15
N ASN A 60 -10.65 16.74 -2.56
CA ASN A 60 -10.14 15.52 -3.21
C ASN A 60 -11.26 14.51 -3.50
N VAL A 61 -12.16 14.30 -2.52
CA VAL A 61 -13.31 13.40 -2.69
C VAL A 61 -14.24 13.89 -3.79
N THR A 62 -14.53 15.19 -3.86
CA THR A 62 -15.37 15.77 -4.92
C THR A 62 -14.70 15.60 -6.27
N THR A 63 -13.43 16.00 -6.41
CA THR A 63 -12.67 15.85 -7.67
C THR A 63 -12.65 14.39 -8.15
N TRP A 64 -12.44 13.44 -7.22
CA TRP A 64 -12.43 12.02 -7.54
C TRP A 64 -13.79 11.53 -8.05
N LEU A 65 -14.88 11.85 -7.32
CA LEU A 65 -16.21 11.35 -7.66
C LEU A 65 -16.81 12.03 -8.90
N ASP A 66 -16.49 13.31 -9.14
CA ASP A 66 -16.97 14.05 -10.31
C ASP A 66 -16.39 13.52 -11.64
N ALA A 67 -15.31 12.74 -11.59
CA ALA A 67 -14.75 12.06 -12.75
C ALA A 67 -15.63 10.90 -13.26
N TYR A 68 -16.63 10.46 -12.48
CA TYR A 68 -17.45 9.29 -12.77
C TYR A 68 -18.94 9.63 -12.87
N PRO A 69 -19.71 8.86 -13.66
CA PRO A 69 -21.15 9.04 -13.75
C PRO A 69 -21.81 8.72 -12.41
N THR A 70 -22.92 9.42 -12.10
CA THR A 70 -23.70 9.13 -10.91
C THR A 70 -24.13 7.66 -10.89
N PRO A 71 -23.89 6.91 -9.84
CA PRO A 71 -24.23 5.49 -9.78
C PRO A 71 -25.74 5.29 -9.94
N ILE A 72 -26.12 4.33 -10.78
CA ILE A 72 -27.50 3.88 -10.87
C ILE A 72 -27.76 2.98 -9.65
N LYS A 73 -28.90 3.17 -8.97
CA LYS A 73 -29.31 2.27 -7.87
C LYS A 73 -29.46 0.85 -8.42
N HIS A 74 -28.60 -0.05 -8.02
CA HIS A 74 -28.64 -1.47 -8.40
C HIS A 74 -28.50 -2.35 -7.15
N GLN A 75 -28.85 -3.63 -7.28
CA GLN A 75 -28.72 -4.63 -6.22
C GLN A 75 -27.52 -5.57 -6.46
N GLN A 76 -26.53 -5.14 -7.26
CA GLN A 76 -25.36 -5.94 -7.52
C GLN A 76 -24.48 -6.10 -6.29
N ARG A 77 -23.82 -7.26 -6.22
CA ARG A 77 -23.01 -7.68 -5.09
C ARG A 77 -21.55 -7.69 -5.49
N LEU A 78 -20.75 -7.03 -4.67
CA LEU A 78 -19.29 -7.02 -4.79
C LEU A 78 -18.70 -7.91 -3.70
N GLY A 79 -17.93 -8.90 -4.13
CA GLY A 79 -17.06 -9.67 -3.24
C GLY A 79 -15.71 -8.99 -3.11
N LEU A 80 -15.27 -8.70 -1.88
CA LEU A 80 -13.93 -8.20 -1.61
C LEU A 80 -13.14 -9.23 -0.81
N VAL A 81 -11.94 -9.59 -1.27
CA VAL A 81 -10.95 -10.36 -0.50
C VAL A 81 -9.76 -9.44 -0.26
N LEU A 82 -9.55 -9.05 0.99
CA LEU A 82 -8.60 -8.02 1.34
C LEU A 82 -7.29 -8.61 1.88
N ALA A 83 -6.19 -7.95 1.57
CA ALA A 83 -4.89 -8.17 2.21
C ALA A 83 -4.86 -7.46 3.59
N GLY A 84 -3.82 -7.68 4.36
CA GLY A 84 -3.61 -7.06 5.67
C GLY A 84 -2.13 -6.97 6.02
N ASN A 85 -1.30 -6.75 5.00
CA ASN A 85 0.14 -6.57 5.14
C ASN A 85 0.51 -5.18 5.67
N ILE A 86 -0.31 -4.18 5.35
CA ILE A 86 -0.20 -2.79 5.87
C ILE A 86 -1.55 -2.33 6.40
N PRO A 87 -1.61 -1.32 7.30
CA PRO A 87 -2.85 -0.84 7.88
C PRO A 87 -3.83 -0.33 6.81
N MET A 88 -5.10 -0.71 6.91
CA MET A 88 -6.19 -0.24 6.04
C MET A 88 -5.95 -0.41 4.53
N VAL A 89 -5.12 -1.38 4.10
CA VAL A 89 -4.75 -1.57 2.68
C VAL A 89 -5.96 -1.72 1.75
N GLY A 90 -7.05 -2.27 2.23
CA GLY A 90 -8.29 -2.46 1.46
C GLY A 90 -9.29 -1.30 1.52
N LEU A 91 -8.95 -0.19 2.20
CA LEU A 91 -9.91 0.91 2.40
C LEU A 91 -10.35 1.53 1.06
N HIS A 92 -9.44 1.75 0.12
CA HIS A 92 -9.78 2.32 -1.17
C HIS A 92 -10.84 1.50 -1.92
N ASP A 93 -10.72 0.17 -1.92
CA ASP A 93 -11.71 -0.71 -2.57
C ASP A 93 -13.08 -0.64 -1.88
N VAL A 94 -13.09 -0.51 -0.55
CA VAL A 94 -14.33 -0.31 0.22
C VAL A 94 -14.98 1.02 -0.16
N LEU A 95 -14.21 2.10 -0.27
CA LEU A 95 -14.71 3.41 -0.69
C LEU A 95 -15.28 3.36 -2.13
N CYS A 96 -14.57 2.70 -3.05
CA CYS A 96 -15.05 2.49 -4.44
C CYS A 96 -16.38 1.71 -4.47
N GLY A 97 -16.49 0.62 -3.70
CA GLY A 97 -17.70 -0.18 -3.61
C GLY A 97 -18.89 0.60 -3.05
N LEU A 98 -18.69 1.41 -2.01
CA LEU A 98 -19.70 2.30 -1.44
C LEU A 98 -20.12 3.40 -2.42
N ALA A 99 -19.13 4.05 -3.05
CA ALA A 99 -19.36 5.11 -4.04
C ALA A 99 -20.15 4.60 -5.26
N SER A 100 -19.86 3.37 -5.69
CA SER A 100 -20.54 2.73 -6.83
C SER A 100 -21.90 2.13 -6.47
N GLY A 101 -22.29 2.10 -5.18
CA GLY A 101 -23.61 1.66 -4.72
C GLY A 101 -23.79 0.15 -4.53
N TYR A 102 -22.71 -0.64 -4.58
CA TYR A 102 -22.73 -2.10 -4.41
C TYR A 102 -23.13 -2.54 -2.99
N CYS A 103 -23.78 -3.72 -2.92
CA CYS A 103 -23.85 -4.49 -1.69
C CYS A 103 -22.56 -5.32 -1.57
N MET A 104 -21.76 -5.09 -0.53
CA MET A 104 -20.44 -5.70 -0.40
C MET A 104 -20.43 -6.82 0.61
N THR A 105 -19.78 -7.94 0.25
CA THR A 105 -19.33 -8.96 1.20
C THR A 105 -17.82 -8.93 1.26
N ILE A 106 -17.30 -8.53 2.42
CA ILE A 106 -15.88 -8.29 2.64
C ILE A 106 -15.29 -9.44 3.45
N LYS A 107 -14.41 -10.22 2.81
CA LYS A 107 -13.57 -11.18 3.50
C LYS A 107 -12.34 -10.46 4.02
N ARG A 108 -12.28 -10.30 5.33
CA ARG A 108 -11.16 -9.65 6.03
C ARG A 108 -9.89 -10.49 5.96
N SER A 109 -8.75 -9.82 6.02
CA SER A 109 -7.50 -10.49 6.38
C SER A 109 -7.49 -10.82 7.88
N SER A 110 -6.91 -11.96 8.24
CA SER A 110 -6.63 -12.27 9.66
C SER A 110 -5.63 -11.30 10.30
N ASN A 111 -4.88 -10.56 9.48
CA ASN A 111 -3.86 -9.62 9.92
C ASN A 111 -4.43 -8.19 10.16
N ASP A 112 -5.64 -7.90 9.69
CA ASP A 112 -6.35 -6.64 9.93
C ASP A 112 -7.84 -6.93 10.13
N THR A 113 -8.23 -7.22 11.36
CA THR A 113 -9.63 -7.52 11.72
C THR A 113 -10.31 -6.35 12.43
N VAL A 114 -9.61 -5.25 12.71
CA VAL A 114 -10.07 -4.15 13.54
C VAL A 114 -10.31 -2.87 12.74
N LEU A 115 -9.31 -2.44 11.95
CA LEU A 115 -9.32 -1.07 11.38
C LEU A 115 -10.43 -0.86 10.36
N LEU A 116 -10.59 -1.77 9.41
CA LEU A 116 -11.66 -1.64 8.41
C LEU A 116 -13.07 -1.75 9.00
N PRO A 117 -13.37 -2.69 9.92
CA PRO A 117 -14.66 -2.68 10.63
C PRO A 117 -14.92 -1.39 11.40
N PHE A 118 -13.93 -0.80 12.06
CA PHE A 118 -14.04 0.50 12.70
C PHE A 118 -14.43 1.59 11.70
N VAL A 119 -13.68 1.71 10.59
CA VAL A 119 -13.96 2.70 9.54
C VAL A 119 -15.35 2.52 8.95
N VAL A 120 -15.75 1.29 8.62
CA VAL A 120 -17.07 1.01 8.06
C VAL A 120 -18.18 1.37 9.05
N LYS A 121 -18.01 1.08 10.34
CA LYS A 121 -18.97 1.48 11.39
C LYS A 121 -19.14 3.00 11.42
N PHE A 122 -18.06 3.76 11.35
CA PHE A 122 -18.13 5.23 11.28
C PHE A 122 -18.85 5.71 10.01
N LEU A 123 -18.51 5.14 8.85
CA LEU A 123 -19.13 5.51 7.58
C LEU A 123 -20.64 5.22 7.55
N ILE A 124 -21.07 4.11 8.15
CA ILE A 124 -22.49 3.76 8.30
C ILE A 124 -23.21 4.78 9.20
N GLU A 125 -22.59 5.23 10.30
CA GLU A 125 -23.20 6.28 11.13
C GLU A 125 -23.40 7.58 10.34
N LYS A 126 -22.45 7.95 9.49
CA LYS A 126 -22.58 9.14 8.63
C LYS A 126 -23.51 8.93 7.43
N HIS A 127 -23.77 7.68 7.06
CA HIS A 127 -24.63 7.32 5.94
C HIS A 127 -25.39 6.01 6.24
N PRO A 128 -26.49 6.06 7.02
CA PRO A 128 -27.19 4.87 7.52
C PRO A 128 -27.70 3.90 6.45
N GLU A 129 -27.90 4.37 5.20
CA GLU A 129 -28.31 3.52 4.07
C GLU A 129 -27.27 2.43 3.75
N TRP A 130 -26.02 2.55 4.23
CA TRP A 130 -24.97 1.57 4.02
C TRP A 130 -25.02 0.40 5.01
N GLN A 131 -25.85 0.46 6.05
CA GLN A 131 -25.99 -0.61 7.05
C GLN A 131 -26.28 -1.98 6.41
N GLU A 132 -27.19 -2.01 5.44
CA GLU A 132 -27.59 -3.23 4.74
C GLU A 132 -26.70 -3.55 3.53
N LYS A 133 -25.70 -2.70 3.25
CA LYS A 133 -24.83 -2.86 2.08
C LYS A 133 -23.48 -3.43 2.40
N VAL A 134 -23.03 -3.46 3.65
CA VAL A 134 -21.68 -3.93 4.00
C VAL A 134 -21.72 -5.06 4.99
N HIS A 135 -21.23 -6.22 4.59
CA HIS A 135 -21.17 -7.42 5.42
C HIS A 135 -19.75 -7.95 5.48
N PHE A 136 -19.24 -8.17 6.68
CA PHE A 136 -17.94 -8.84 6.87
C PHE A 136 -18.14 -10.35 7.01
N THR A 137 -17.22 -11.13 6.47
CA THR A 137 -17.20 -12.58 6.59
C THR A 137 -15.78 -13.12 6.81
N ASP A 138 -15.67 -14.16 7.59
CA ASP A 138 -14.44 -14.96 7.72
C ASP A 138 -14.52 -16.24 6.85
N GLY A 139 -15.70 -16.50 6.28
CA GLY A 139 -15.98 -17.64 5.42
C GLY A 139 -15.60 -17.42 3.94
N ARG A 140 -16.21 -18.25 3.08
CA ARG A 140 -16.08 -18.09 1.62
C ARG A 140 -17.04 -17.03 1.11
N LEU A 141 -16.67 -16.37 0.01
CA LEU A 141 -17.60 -15.54 -0.75
C LEU A 141 -18.55 -16.44 -1.52
N GLU A 142 -19.86 -16.37 -1.21
CA GLU A 142 -20.83 -17.29 -1.82
C GLU A 142 -21.63 -16.66 -2.96
N LYS A 143 -21.90 -15.37 -2.89
CA LYS A 143 -22.79 -14.67 -3.84
C LYS A 143 -22.19 -13.31 -4.20
N PHE A 144 -21.78 -13.17 -5.43
CA PHE A 144 -21.20 -11.94 -5.96
C PHE A 144 -21.47 -11.84 -7.48
N ASP A 145 -21.56 -10.62 -7.95
CA ASP A 145 -21.69 -10.31 -9.39
C ASP A 145 -20.35 -9.81 -9.93
N ARG A 146 -19.51 -9.23 -9.06
CA ARG A 146 -18.13 -8.83 -9.33
C ARG A 146 -17.24 -9.16 -8.14
N VAL A 147 -15.94 -9.31 -8.37
CA VAL A 147 -14.98 -9.60 -7.31
C VAL A 147 -13.73 -8.74 -7.46
N ILE A 148 -13.22 -8.26 -6.33
CA ILE A 148 -11.86 -7.72 -6.21
C ILE A 148 -11.15 -8.56 -5.15
N ALA A 149 -10.03 -9.18 -5.51
CA ALA A 149 -9.31 -10.03 -4.60
C ALA A 149 -7.81 -9.71 -4.64
N THR A 150 -7.23 -9.44 -3.47
CA THR A 150 -5.82 -9.10 -3.29
C THR A 150 -5.10 -10.22 -2.56
N GLY A 151 -3.98 -10.68 -3.11
CA GLY A 151 -3.18 -11.74 -2.52
C GLY A 151 -1.78 -11.84 -3.11
N SER A 152 -0.95 -12.71 -2.51
CA SER A 152 0.36 -13.06 -3.07
C SER A 152 0.20 -13.75 -4.43
N ASN A 153 1.27 -13.80 -5.23
CA ASN A 153 1.26 -14.48 -6.53
C ASN A 153 0.76 -15.95 -6.44
N ASN A 154 1.07 -16.65 -5.35
CA ASN A 154 0.56 -18.00 -5.12
C ASN A 154 -0.94 -18.00 -4.86
N THR A 155 -1.43 -17.09 -4.04
CA THR A 155 -2.85 -16.97 -3.70
C THR A 155 -3.67 -16.51 -4.92
N ALA A 156 -3.12 -15.62 -5.74
CA ALA A 156 -3.77 -15.10 -6.93
C ALA A 156 -4.15 -16.22 -7.93
N ARG A 157 -3.31 -17.24 -8.10
CA ARG A 157 -3.64 -18.42 -8.93
C ARG A 157 -4.91 -19.13 -8.48
N TYR A 158 -5.13 -19.24 -7.16
CA TYR A 158 -6.37 -19.81 -6.62
C TYR A 158 -7.55 -18.87 -6.87
N PHE A 159 -7.37 -17.56 -6.74
CA PHE A 159 -8.42 -16.58 -7.02
C PHE A 159 -8.81 -16.58 -8.49
N GLU A 160 -7.85 -16.62 -9.41
CA GLU A 160 -8.09 -16.75 -10.86
C GLU A 160 -8.96 -17.99 -11.19
N TYR A 161 -8.71 -19.09 -10.51
CA TYR A 161 -9.51 -20.30 -10.66
C TYR A 161 -10.92 -20.18 -10.08
N TYR A 162 -11.03 -19.66 -8.84
CA TYR A 162 -12.32 -19.57 -8.15
C TYR A 162 -13.26 -18.54 -8.74
N PHE A 163 -12.71 -17.41 -9.21
CA PHE A 163 -13.49 -16.26 -9.66
C PHE A 163 -13.59 -16.14 -11.19
N LYS A 164 -13.09 -17.10 -11.94
CA LYS A 164 -13.05 -17.08 -13.42
C LYS A 164 -14.39 -16.86 -14.11
N ASN A 165 -15.50 -17.15 -13.45
CA ASN A 165 -16.85 -17.07 -14.04
C ASN A 165 -17.55 -15.72 -13.74
N ALA A 166 -16.91 -14.82 -13.02
CA ALA A 166 -17.42 -13.48 -12.77
C ALA A 166 -16.40 -12.42 -13.21
N PRO A 167 -16.84 -11.22 -13.62
CA PRO A 167 -15.94 -10.10 -13.78
C PRO A 167 -15.12 -9.89 -12.49
N ASN A 168 -13.81 -9.81 -12.62
CA ASN A 168 -12.94 -9.75 -11.44
C ASN A 168 -11.69 -8.89 -11.67
N ILE A 169 -11.18 -8.35 -10.58
CA ILE A 169 -9.82 -7.79 -10.47
C ILE A 169 -9.07 -8.67 -9.48
N ILE A 170 -8.05 -9.39 -9.96
CA ILE A 170 -7.17 -10.18 -9.12
C ILE A 170 -5.83 -9.47 -9.02
N ARG A 171 -5.58 -8.87 -7.85
CA ARG A 171 -4.35 -8.15 -7.59
C ARG A 171 -3.26 -9.10 -7.09
N LYS A 172 -2.11 -9.01 -7.73
CA LYS A 172 -0.89 -9.77 -7.44
C LYS A 172 0.12 -8.92 -6.70
N THR A 173 1.24 -9.51 -6.33
CA THR A 173 2.37 -8.76 -5.78
C THR A 173 2.96 -7.87 -6.86
N ARG A 174 3.01 -6.57 -6.58
CA ARG A 174 3.74 -5.55 -7.35
C ARG A 174 4.75 -4.86 -6.46
N ASN A 175 5.62 -4.06 -7.06
CA ASN A 175 6.75 -3.46 -6.37
C ASN A 175 6.92 -2.00 -6.75
N GLY A 176 7.43 -1.19 -5.83
CA GLY A 176 7.98 0.12 -6.15
C GLY A 176 9.41 -0.01 -6.67
N VAL A 177 9.76 0.82 -7.63
CA VAL A 177 11.10 0.92 -8.22
C VAL A 177 11.60 2.35 -8.12
N ALA A 178 12.87 2.52 -7.75
CA ALA A 178 13.51 3.83 -7.83
C ALA A 178 14.58 3.83 -8.94
N VAL A 179 14.62 4.91 -9.73
CA VAL A 179 15.68 5.14 -10.71
C VAL A 179 16.52 6.32 -10.26
N LEU A 180 17.77 6.05 -9.94
CA LEU A 180 18.76 7.01 -9.46
C LEU A 180 19.75 7.31 -10.58
N ASP A 181 20.26 8.53 -10.66
CA ASP A 181 21.27 8.93 -11.68
C ASP A 181 22.62 9.30 -11.07
N GLY A 182 22.73 9.31 -9.73
CA GLY A 182 23.95 9.64 -9.00
C GLY A 182 24.07 11.12 -8.64
N ASN A 183 23.03 11.93 -8.91
CA ASN A 183 22.98 13.35 -8.58
C ASN A 183 21.91 13.66 -7.52
N GLU A 184 21.40 12.63 -6.84
CA GLU A 184 20.40 12.79 -5.79
C GLU A 184 20.94 13.68 -4.66
N THR A 185 20.14 14.64 -4.22
CA THR A 185 20.46 15.45 -3.05
C THR A 185 20.30 14.62 -1.75
N GLU A 186 20.80 15.14 -0.61
CA GLU A 186 20.59 14.53 0.69
C GLU A 186 19.09 14.43 1.01
N GLU A 187 18.30 15.42 0.62
CA GLU A 187 16.85 15.45 0.77
C GLU A 187 16.16 14.37 -0.08
N ASP A 188 16.60 14.19 -1.32
CA ASP A 188 16.08 13.13 -2.21
C ASP A 188 16.34 11.74 -1.60
N LEU A 189 17.56 11.50 -1.11
CA LEU A 189 17.91 10.22 -0.50
C LEU A 189 17.18 9.98 0.82
N ALA A 190 16.99 11.00 1.64
CA ALA A 190 16.20 10.91 2.87
C ALA A 190 14.72 10.57 2.55
N ALA A 191 14.16 11.20 1.53
CA ALA A 191 12.81 10.90 1.05
C ALA A 191 12.69 9.48 0.48
N LEU A 192 13.67 9.03 -0.30
CA LEU A 192 13.76 7.65 -0.81
C LEU A 192 13.80 6.63 0.33
N CYS A 193 14.50 6.92 1.43
CA CYS A 193 14.52 6.05 2.61
C CYS A 193 13.09 5.81 3.15
N THR A 194 12.25 6.83 3.15
CA THR A 194 10.82 6.67 3.53
C THR A 194 10.09 5.75 2.56
N ASP A 195 10.32 5.89 1.25
CA ASP A 195 9.73 5.00 0.24
C ASP A 195 10.15 3.53 0.41
N ILE A 196 11.36 3.29 0.91
CA ILE A 196 11.89 1.94 1.17
C ILE A 196 11.35 1.36 2.49
N ILE A 197 11.39 2.14 3.57
CA ILE A 197 11.28 1.65 4.95
C ILE A 197 9.84 1.68 5.48
N GLN A 198 9.03 2.65 5.01
CA GLN A 198 7.66 2.80 5.50
C GLN A 198 6.91 1.47 5.42
N TYR A 199 6.19 1.13 6.48
CA TYR A 199 5.54 -0.17 6.65
C TYR A 199 6.51 -1.36 6.56
N PHE A 200 7.78 -1.18 6.93
CA PHE A 200 8.84 -2.21 6.83
C PHE A 200 9.05 -2.75 5.40
N GLY A 201 8.73 -1.98 4.38
CA GLY A 201 8.80 -2.43 2.99
C GLY A 201 7.69 -3.41 2.58
N LEU A 202 6.64 -3.59 3.38
CA LEU A 202 5.58 -4.58 3.14
C LEU A 202 4.51 -4.12 2.14
N GLY A 203 4.46 -2.84 1.78
CA GLY A 203 3.50 -2.31 0.80
C GLY A 203 3.89 -2.61 -0.64
N CYS A 204 2.91 -2.77 -1.53
CA CYS A 204 3.17 -2.91 -2.97
C CYS A 204 3.77 -1.63 -3.59
N ARG A 205 3.66 -0.50 -2.93
CA ARG A 205 4.25 0.79 -3.33
C ARG A 205 5.63 1.01 -2.70
N SER A 206 6.06 0.17 -1.74
CA SER A 206 7.39 0.28 -1.14
C SER A 206 8.47 -0.01 -2.19
N VAL A 207 9.51 0.82 -2.21
CA VAL A 207 10.64 0.62 -3.12
C VAL A 207 11.45 -0.59 -2.67
N SER A 208 11.46 -1.62 -3.49
CA SER A 208 12.18 -2.88 -3.28
C SER A 208 13.29 -3.12 -4.30
N HIS A 209 13.38 -2.26 -5.33
CA HIS A 209 14.39 -2.35 -6.36
C HIS A 209 14.90 -0.95 -6.76
N LEU A 210 16.24 -0.82 -6.87
CA LEU A 210 16.90 0.37 -7.35
C LEU A 210 17.50 0.10 -8.74
N MET A 211 17.25 0.97 -9.69
CA MET A 211 17.98 1.03 -10.95
C MET A 211 19.01 2.17 -10.84
N VAL A 212 20.28 1.87 -10.97
CA VAL A 212 21.38 2.82 -10.77
C VAL A 212 22.36 2.81 -11.93
N PRO A 213 23.10 3.90 -12.22
CA PRO A 213 24.14 3.86 -13.22
C PRO A 213 25.27 2.89 -12.84
N GLU A 214 26.02 2.41 -13.83
CA GLU A 214 27.22 1.61 -13.57
C GLU A 214 28.20 2.36 -12.67
N GLY A 215 28.69 1.70 -11.62
CA GLY A 215 29.63 2.29 -10.67
C GLY A 215 29.00 3.20 -9.62
N TYR A 216 27.69 3.17 -9.46
CA TYR A 216 26.97 3.95 -8.45
C TYR A 216 27.54 3.72 -7.04
N ASP A 217 27.79 4.81 -6.30
CA ASP A 217 28.27 4.76 -4.92
C ASP A 217 27.10 4.82 -3.93
N PHE A 218 26.85 3.71 -3.25
CA PHE A 218 25.78 3.59 -2.26
C PHE A 218 26.07 4.27 -0.91
N ASN A 219 27.26 4.86 -0.70
CA ASN A 219 27.62 5.45 0.60
C ASN A 219 26.66 6.56 1.05
N ALA A 220 26.26 7.43 0.13
CA ALA A 220 25.30 8.50 0.43
C ALA A 220 23.92 7.94 0.84
N LEU A 221 23.44 6.90 0.14
CA LEU A 221 22.18 6.23 0.49
C LEU A 221 22.29 5.52 1.85
N PHE A 222 23.40 4.86 2.15
CA PHE A 222 23.61 4.25 3.46
C PHE A 222 23.69 5.28 4.58
N LEU A 223 24.23 6.47 4.32
CA LEU A 223 24.24 7.55 5.29
C LEU A 223 22.81 8.05 5.58
N ALA A 224 22.00 8.25 4.54
CA ALA A 224 20.58 8.62 4.71
C ALA A 224 19.79 7.51 5.45
N LEU A 225 19.99 6.24 5.09
CA LEU A 225 19.38 5.09 5.78
C LEU A 225 19.73 5.02 7.26
N TYR A 226 20.91 5.53 7.68
CA TYR A 226 21.37 5.44 9.07
C TYR A 226 20.47 6.15 10.07
N GLU A 227 19.73 7.17 9.64
CA GLU A 227 18.72 7.84 10.48
C GLU A 227 17.57 6.90 10.90
N HIS A 228 17.37 5.81 10.14
CA HIS A 228 16.35 4.80 10.40
C HIS A 228 16.90 3.52 11.08
N ARG A 229 18.15 3.53 11.57
CA ARG A 229 18.84 2.36 12.15
C ARG A 229 18.07 1.65 13.26
N ASP A 230 17.22 2.41 14.00
CA ASP A 230 16.44 1.86 15.11
C ASP A 230 15.36 0.84 14.66
N ILE A 231 15.10 0.74 13.35
CA ILE A 231 14.21 -0.28 12.75
C ILE A 231 14.65 -1.70 13.13
N ILE A 232 15.96 -1.92 13.36
CA ILE A 232 16.50 -3.23 13.76
C ILE A 232 16.02 -3.68 15.15
N HIS A 233 15.57 -2.76 16.00
CA HIS A 233 15.03 -3.09 17.30
C HIS A 233 13.61 -3.66 17.26
N HIS A 234 12.96 -3.61 16.09
CA HIS A 234 11.70 -4.30 15.87
C HIS A 234 11.95 -5.80 15.64
N ASN A 235 11.58 -6.63 16.61
CA ASN A 235 11.90 -8.06 16.63
C ASN A 235 11.57 -8.82 15.33
N ALA A 236 10.43 -8.52 14.71
CA ALA A 236 10.06 -9.21 13.48
C ALA A 236 10.91 -8.76 12.28
N TYR A 237 11.32 -7.50 12.25
CA TYR A 237 12.23 -6.98 11.24
C TYR A 237 13.63 -7.59 11.41
N ALA A 238 14.18 -7.55 12.62
CA ALA A 238 15.48 -8.15 12.95
C ALA A 238 15.56 -9.63 12.58
N ASN A 239 14.53 -10.41 12.91
CA ASN A 239 14.45 -11.83 12.54
C ASN A 239 14.49 -12.03 11.01
N ASN A 240 13.82 -11.17 10.24
CA ASN A 240 13.88 -11.23 8.77
C ASN A 240 15.24 -10.81 8.24
N TYR A 241 15.84 -9.75 8.81
CA TYR A 241 17.18 -9.32 8.45
C TYR A 241 18.21 -10.46 8.66
N ASP A 242 18.24 -11.05 9.86
CA ASP A 242 19.16 -12.13 10.19
C ASP A 242 18.96 -13.35 9.28
N TYR A 243 17.70 -13.75 9.06
CA TYR A 243 17.37 -14.88 8.19
C TYR A 243 17.83 -14.64 6.75
N ASN A 244 17.45 -13.48 6.16
CA ASN A 244 17.77 -13.18 4.78
C ASN A 244 19.28 -13.01 4.58
N LYS A 245 19.97 -12.38 5.53
CA LYS A 245 21.44 -12.26 5.54
C LYS A 245 22.11 -13.63 5.53
N ALA A 246 21.68 -14.53 6.40
CA ALA A 246 22.22 -15.89 6.45
C ALA A 246 22.01 -16.63 5.13
N VAL A 247 20.82 -16.56 4.52
CA VAL A 247 20.51 -17.18 3.23
C VAL A 247 21.39 -16.64 2.12
N TYR A 248 21.58 -15.32 2.04
CA TYR A 248 22.40 -14.71 1.01
C TYR A 248 23.90 -15.01 1.16
N LEU A 249 24.40 -15.01 2.39
CA LEU A 249 25.79 -15.38 2.66
C LEU A 249 26.08 -16.85 2.33
N MET A 250 25.12 -17.76 2.60
CA MET A 250 25.24 -19.18 2.21
C MET A 250 25.23 -19.39 0.70
N GLN A 251 24.65 -18.47 -0.06
CA GLN A 251 24.65 -18.49 -1.54
C GLN A 251 25.83 -17.75 -2.15
N GLU A 252 26.79 -17.31 -1.33
CA GLU A 252 27.96 -16.54 -1.75
C GLU A 252 27.62 -15.26 -2.53
N ASN A 253 26.48 -14.63 -2.21
CA ASN A 253 26.11 -13.36 -2.82
C ASN A 253 26.91 -12.21 -2.23
N ASP A 254 27.36 -11.31 -3.09
CA ASP A 254 27.91 -10.02 -2.67
C ASP A 254 26.78 -9.15 -2.08
N LEU A 255 26.96 -8.75 -0.82
CA LEU A 255 26.02 -7.90 -0.10
C LEU A 255 26.70 -6.61 0.34
N LEU A 256 26.03 -5.51 0.10
CA LEU A 256 26.29 -4.27 0.81
C LEU A 256 25.38 -4.24 2.04
N ASP A 257 25.92 -4.00 3.22
CA ASP A 257 25.19 -4.20 4.48
C ASP A 257 25.63 -3.17 5.51
N ASN A 258 24.67 -2.46 6.10
CA ASN A 258 24.92 -1.44 7.13
C ASN A 258 24.51 -1.89 8.54
N GLY A 259 24.21 -3.17 8.75
CA GLY A 259 23.83 -3.75 10.03
C GLY A 259 22.32 -3.81 10.29
N PHE A 260 21.48 -3.25 9.42
CA PHE A 260 20.02 -3.32 9.52
C PHE A 260 19.32 -3.37 8.15
N MET A 261 20.00 -3.04 7.06
CA MET A 261 19.50 -3.11 5.69
C MET A 261 20.60 -3.65 4.77
N MET A 262 20.20 -4.53 3.87
CA MET A 262 21.07 -5.08 2.84
C MET A 262 20.71 -4.50 1.48
N ILE A 263 21.72 -4.26 0.65
CA ILE A 263 21.56 -3.94 -0.77
C ILE A 263 22.24 -5.04 -1.57
N LYS A 264 21.48 -5.69 -2.47
CA LYS A 264 21.96 -6.85 -3.23
C LYS A 264 21.82 -6.62 -4.72
N LYS A 265 22.87 -6.94 -5.49
CA LYS A 265 22.77 -6.95 -6.95
C LYS A 265 21.88 -8.11 -7.41
N ASP A 266 20.72 -7.79 -7.93
CA ASP A 266 19.74 -8.75 -8.44
C ASP A 266 18.83 -8.05 -9.44
N LYS A 267 18.36 -8.75 -10.48
CA LYS A 267 17.42 -8.22 -11.48
C LYS A 267 15.95 -8.35 -11.07
N GLY A 268 15.68 -9.12 -10.02
CA GLY A 268 14.32 -9.30 -9.50
C GLY A 268 13.80 -8.04 -8.81
N LEU A 269 12.59 -7.63 -9.16
CA LEU A 269 11.97 -6.44 -8.58
C LEU A 269 11.59 -6.64 -7.11
N TYR A 270 11.21 -7.84 -6.73
CA TYR A 270 10.86 -8.18 -5.36
C TYR A 270 12.10 -8.46 -4.52
N SER A 271 12.27 -7.75 -3.44
CA SER A 271 13.24 -8.05 -2.39
C SER A 271 12.53 -8.42 -1.08
N PRO A 272 13.12 -9.28 -0.24
CA PRO A 272 12.55 -9.59 1.06
C PRO A 272 12.76 -8.44 2.04
N ILE A 273 12.08 -8.49 3.20
CA ILE A 273 12.22 -7.52 4.28
C ILE A 273 13.71 -7.34 4.64
N ALA A 274 14.09 -6.10 4.93
CA ALA A 274 15.46 -5.69 5.25
C ALA A 274 16.47 -5.88 4.10
N CYS A 275 15.98 -5.96 2.88
CA CYS A 275 16.82 -6.00 1.68
C CYS A 275 16.20 -5.14 0.59
N VAL A 276 17.05 -4.48 -0.19
CA VAL A 276 16.69 -3.81 -1.43
C VAL A 276 17.55 -4.40 -2.54
N HIS A 277 16.94 -4.81 -3.64
CA HIS A 277 17.68 -5.24 -4.82
C HIS A 277 18.15 -4.05 -5.64
N TYR A 278 19.19 -4.23 -6.43
CA TYR A 278 19.55 -3.24 -7.43
C TYR A 278 20.03 -3.88 -8.73
N SER A 279 19.80 -3.17 -9.82
CA SER A 279 20.37 -3.44 -11.12
C SER A 279 21.05 -2.18 -11.67
N THR A 280 22.04 -2.37 -12.54
CA THR A 280 22.74 -1.26 -13.19
C THR A 280 22.20 -1.03 -14.59
N TYR A 281 22.24 0.21 -15.04
CA TYR A 281 21.96 0.61 -16.41
C TYR A 281 23.11 1.47 -16.97
N SER A 282 23.31 1.44 -18.28
CA SER A 282 24.31 2.26 -18.97
C SER A 282 23.73 3.57 -19.48
N THR A 283 22.41 3.60 -19.77
CA THR A 283 21.69 4.79 -20.24
C THR A 283 20.29 4.84 -19.63
N LEU A 284 19.72 6.06 -19.48
CA LEU A 284 18.34 6.22 -19.03
C LEU A 284 17.31 5.56 -19.98
N SER A 285 17.63 5.44 -21.28
CA SER A 285 16.80 4.69 -22.23
C SER A 285 16.71 3.22 -21.85
N GLU A 286 17.81 2.59 -21.45
CA GLU A 286 17.84 1.20 -20.98
C GLU A 286 17.01 1.02 -19.69
N ALA A 287 17.08 1.99 -18.76
CA ALA A 287 16.25 1.98 -17.56
C ALA A 287 14.75 2.08 -17.90
N ASN A 288 14.37 3.00 -18.80
CA ASN A 288 12.99 3.13 -19.27
C ASN A 288 12.48 1.85 -19.95
N GLU A 289 13.25 1.28 -20.87
CA GLU A 289 12.91 0.02 -21.54
C GLU A 289 12.69 -1.12 -20.52
N SER A 290 13.54 -1.19 -19.49
CA SER A 290 13.40 -2.18 -18.41
C SER A 290 12.11 -1.99 -17.59
N ILE A 291 11.72 -0.73 -17.33
CA ILE A 291 10.46 -0.40 -16.67
C ILE A 291 9.27 -0.83 -17.54
N GLU A 292 9.27 -0.45 -18.81
CA GLU A 292 8.20 -0.81 -19.76
C GLU A 292 8.01 -2.33 -19.86
N LEU A 293 9.10 -3.09 -19.99
CA LEU A 293 9.07 -4.55 -20.06
C LEU A 293 8.51 -5.21 -18.80
N GLN A 294 8.60 -4.55 -17.66
CA GLN A 294 8.19 -5.08 -16.35
C GLN A 294 6.98 -4.34 -15.76
N GLN A 295 6.31 -3.47 -16.51
CA GLN A 295 5.21 -2.63 -16.04
C GLN A 295 4.12 -3.38 -15.28
N ASP A 296 3.84 -4.63 -15.65
CA ASP A 296 2.86 -5.48 -14.97
C ASP A 296 3.27 -5.91 -13.56
N ASN A 297 4.55 -5.75 -13.21
CA ASN A 297 5.10 -6.07 -11.89
C ASN A 297 5.47 -4.82 -11.08
N ILE A 298 5.35 -3.63 -11.69
CA ILE A 298 5.67 -2.34 -11.07
C ILE A 298 4.38 -1.63 -10.69
N GLN A 299 4.29 -1.19 -9.43
CA GLN A 299 3.17 -0.38 -8.95
C GLN A 299 3.43 1.11 -9.11
N CYS A 300 4.65 1.54 -8.87
CA CYS A 300 5.06 2.93 -9.05
C CYS A 300 6.57 3.01 -9.29
N VAL A 301 6.98 4.09 -9.92
CA VAL A 301 8.37 4.47 -10.14
C VAL A 301 8.61 5.79 -9.45
N VAL A 302 9.72 5.93 -8.72
CA VAL A 302 10.20 7.20 -8.17
C VAL A 302 11.50 7.60 -8.84
N SER A 303 11.62 8.83 -9.27
CA SER A 303 12.81 9.34 -9.93
C SER A 303 12.73 10.84 -10.17
N ASN A 304 13.88 11.51 -10.24
CA ASN A 304 13.99 12.89 -10.75
C ASN A 304 14.30 12.94 -12.26
N VAL A 305 14.57 11.78 -12.89
CA VAL A 305 15.06 11.72 -14.28
C VAL A 305 14.20 10.90 -15.24
N ILE A 306 13.17 10.23 -14.71
CA ILE A 306 12.19 9.47 -15.50
C ILE A 306 10.90 10.27 -15.59
N ASN A 307 10.38 10.43 -16.81
CA ASN A 307 9.10 11.11 -17.02
C ASN A 307 7.95 10.33 -16.38
N GLU A 308 6.92 11.05 -15.90
CA GLU A 308 5.72 10.47 -15.29
C GLU A 308 5.99 9.63 -14.04
N SER A 309 7.20 9.71 -13.46
CA SER A 309 7.51 9.11 -12.17
C SER A 309 6.99 9.97 -11.01
N LEU A 310 6.90 9.36 -9.84
CA LEU A 310 6.68 10.08 -8.58
C LEU A 310 7.98 10.75 -8.13
N ASN A 311 7.87 11.84 -7.38
CA ASN A 311 9.01 12.36 -6.62
C ASN A 311 9.36 11.39 -5.49
N PHE A 312 10.61 11.42 -5.03
CA PHE A 312 11.03 10.68 -3.84
C PHE A 312 10.18 11.05 -2.62
N GLY A 313 9.88 10.08 -1.77
CA GLY A 313 9.03 10.23 -0.59
C GLY A 313 7.52 10.20 -0.87
N GLN A 314 7.09 9.96 -2.11
CA GLN A 314 5.68 10.05 -2.48
C GLN A 314 4.99 8.69 -2.73
N THR A 315 5.71 7.59 -2.59
CA THR A 315 5.11 6.26 -2.88
C THR A 315 3.92 5.94 -1.99
N GLN A 316 3.98 6.35 -0.73
CA GLN A 316 2.95 6.04 0.28
C GLN A 316 1.86 7.12 0.39
N HIS A 317 1.84 8.09 -0.53
CA HIS A 317 0.84 9.17 -0.59
C HIS A 317 0.01 9.12 -1.90
N PRO A 318 -0.66 7.99 -2.20
CA PRO A 318 -1.47 7.89 -3.42
C PRO A 318 -2.67 8.84 -3.36
N LYS A 319 -3.03 9.40 -4.51
CA LYS A 319 -4.30 10.11 -4.69
C LYS A 319 -5.45 9.10 -4.78
N LEU A 320 -6.69 9.56 -4.63
CA LEU A 320 -7.87 8.72 -4.82
C LEU A 320 -8.02 8.20 -6.27
N SER A 321 -7.37 8.84 -7.24
CA SER A 321 -7.28 8.39 -8.63
C SER A 321 -6.12 7.43 -8.92
N ASP A 322 -5.22 7.18 -7.95
CA ASP A 322 -4.06 6.30 -8.12
C ASP A 322 -4.42 4.87 -7.73
N TYR A 323 -5.14 4.21 -8.62
CA TYR A 323 -5.65 2.86 -8.38
C TYR A 323 -4.53 1.81 -8.31
N ALA A 324 -4.73 0.82 -7.45
CA ALA A 324 -3.84 -0.31 -7.39
C ALA A 324 -3.83 -1.08 -8.73
N ASP A 325 -2.64 -1.55 -9.11
CA ASP A 325 -2.37 -2.28 -10.35
C ASP A 325 -2.70 -1.49 -11.63
N HIS A 326 -2.83 -0.15 -11.54
CA HIS A 326 -3.24 0.73 -12.64
C HIS A 326 -4.62 0.39 -13.24
N ILE A 327 -5.46 -0.31 -12.48
CA ILE A 327 -6.82 -0.66 -12.89
C ILE A 327 -7.80 0.28 -12.21
N ASP A 328 -8.47 1.13 -12.98
CA ASP A 328 -9.50 2.00 -12.47
C ASP A 328 -10.67 1.18 -11.89
N THR A 329 -10.69 1.09 -10.56
CA THR A 329 -11.69 0.30 -9.83
C THR A 329 -13.10 0.90 -9.96
N MET A 330 -13.23 2.23 -10.01
CA MET A 330 -14.53 2.88 -10.20
C MET A 330 -15.07 2.58 -11.60
N ASP A 331 -14.25 2.69 -12.63
CA ASP A 331 -14.63 2.35 -14.01
C ASP A 331 -15.02 0.87 -14.12
N PHE A 332 -14.26 -0.04 -13.52
CA PHE A 332 -14.61 -1.47 -13.44
C PHE A 332 -15.96 -1.72 -12.76
N LEU A 333 -16.29 -0.98 -11.71
CA LEU A 333 -17.54 -1.16 -10.97
C LEU A 333 -18.75 -0.50 -11.68
N LEU A 334 -18.55 0.59 -12.41
CA LEU A 334 -19.61 1.37 -13.05
C LEU A 334 -19.91 0.91 -14.48
N LYS A 335 -19.01 0.18 -15.15
CA LYS A 335 -19.29 -0.45 -16.45
C LYS A 335 -20.31 -1.56 -16.30
N ASN A 336 -21.31 -1.55 -17.20
CA ASN A 336 -22.35 -2.58 -17.29
C ASN A 336 -21.80 -3.90 -17.83
#